data_3123132b5dfd0a000f0aa86fc27cf076
#
_entry.id   3123132b5dfd0a000f0aa86fc27cf076
#
_cell.length_a   1.000
_cell.length_b   1.000
_cell.length_c   1.000
_cell.angle_alpha   90.00
_cell.angle_beta   90.00
_cell.angle_gamma   90.00
#
_symmetry.space_group_name_H-M   'P 1'
#
loop_
_entity.id
_entity.type
_entity.pdbx_description
1 polymer ?
#
loop_
_entity_poly.entity_id
_entity_poly.type
_entity_poly.pdbx_seq_one_letter_code
_entity_poly.pdbx_strand_id
1 'polypeptide(L)'
;MTGTLVVDASFVMVLLTSSSEATTTWANDVIHETDLVAPHLMPVEVTSALRNAERRELVTPEQAALTHEDLVDLDVELHPFEPFASRVWALRHAMSPYDAWYVALAERLDAPLATIDRRLARTADTRCEFTLPPE
;
A
#
# COMPACT_ATOMS: atom_id res chain seq x y z
N MET A 1 2.19 -15.43 17.04
CA MET A 1 0.92 -14.82 16.61
C MET A 1 1.22 -13.80 15.52
N THR A 2 0.59 -13.92 14.35
CA THR A 2 0.79 -12.97 13.27
C THR A 2 -0.15 -11.78 13.43
N GLY A 3 0.35 -10.57 13.14
CA GLY A 3 -0.47 -9.38 13.07
C GLY A 3 -1.02 -9.18 11.66
N THR A 4 -1.97 -8.27 11.53
CA THR A 4 -2.51 -7.85 10.23
C THR A 4 -1.93 -6.49 9.87
N LEU A 5 -1.52 -6.34 8.62
CA LEU A 5 -0.98 -5.09 8.09
C LEU A 5 -1.68 -4.75 6.79
N VAL A 6 -2.28 -3.58 6.72
CA VAL A 6 -2.82 -3.07 5.44
C VAL A 6 -1.67 -2.40 4.70
N VAL A 7 -1.48 -2.76 3.44
CA VAL A 7 -0.39 -2.20 2.63
C VAL A 7 -0.97 -1.40 1.47
N ASP A 8 -0.49 -0.17 1.27
CA ASP A 8 -0.88 0.60 0.10
C ASP A 8 0.10 0.36 -1.07
N ALA A 9 -0.25 0.89 -2.23
CA ALA A 9 0.56 0.69 -3.43
C ALA A 9 1.95 1.27 -3.28
N SER A 10 2.09 2.41 -2.59
CA SER A 10 3.40 3.04 -2.38
C SER A 10 4.31 2.16 -1.55
N PHE A 11 3.78 1.54 -0.50
CA PHE A 11 4.53 0.59 0.32
C PHE A 11 4.94 -0.65 -0.48
N VAL A 12 4.00 -1.21 -1.24
CA VAL A 12 4.29 -2.41 -2.05
C VAL A 12 5.35 -2.10 -3.10
N MET A 13 5.31 -0.92 -3.73
CA MET A 13 6.37 -0.50 -4.67
C MET A 13 7.75 -0.49 -3.99
N VAL A 14 7.84 0.05 -2.77
CA VAL A 14 9.09 0.04 -2.00
C VAL A 14 9.53 -1.39 -1.70
N LEU A 15 8.61 -2.22 -1.26
CA LEU A 15 8.90 -3.62 -0.92
C LEU A 15 9.48 -4.38 -2.12
N LEU A 16 8.96 -4.12 -3.32
CA LEU A 16 9.34 -4.85 -4.53
C LEU A 16 10.50 -4.22 -5.30
N THR A 17 10.74 -2.90 -5.16
CA THR A 17 11.67 -2.18 -6.06
C THR A 17 12.68 -1.29 -5.36
N SER A 18 12.62 -1.11 -4.04
CA SER A 18 13.42 -0.10 -3.36
C SER A 18 14.92 -0.28 -3.61
N SER A 19 15.59 0.83 -3.91
CA SER A 19 17.04 0.91 -4.04
C SER A 19 17.71 1.46 -2.77
N SER A 20 16.93 2.00 -1.83
CA SER A 20 17.44 2.49 -0.55
C SER A 20 17.54 1.33 0.44
N GLU A 21 18.75 1.10 0.97
CA GLU A 21 18.96 0.03 1.94
C GLU A 21 18.12 0.22 3.20
N ALA A 22 18.09 1.46 3.72
CA ALA A 22 17.31 1.75 4.93
C ALA A 22 15.82 1.52 4.73
N THR A 23 15.28 1.95 3.60
CA THR A 23 13.86 1.79 3.28
C THR A 23 13.51 0.32 3.02
N THR A 24 14.39 -0.40 2.33
CA THR A 24 14.20 -1.84 2.09
C THR A 24 14.22 -2.62 3.41
N THR A 25 15.16 -2.32 4.28
CA THR A 25 15.24 -2.96 5.60
C THR A 25 13.97 -2.68 6.41
N TRP A 26 13.52 -1.43 6.42
CA TRP A 26 12.27 -1.07 7.09
C TRP A 26 11.08 -1.86 6.55
N ALA A 27 10.93 -1.92 5.23
CA ALA A 27 9.80 -2.60 4.60
C ALA A 27 9.81 -4.11 4.95
N ASN A 28 10.96 -4.74 4.89
CA ASN A 28 11.09 -6.15 5.23
C ASN A 28 10.81 -6.41 6.71
N ASP A 29 11.27 -5.52 7.61
CA ASP A 29 11.01 -5.64 9.04
C ASP A 29 9.51 -5.48 9.33
N VAL A 30 8.85 -4.54 8.65
CA VAL A 30 7.44 -4.25 8.86
C VAL A 30 6.56 -5.44 8.49
N ILE A 31 6.89 -6.15 7.41
CA ILE A 31 6.08 -7.30 6.98
C ILE A 31 6.40 -8.59 7.74
N HIS A 32 7.48 -8.59 8.53
CA HIS A 32 7.88 -9.79 9.27
C HIS A 32 6.75 -10.22 10.22
N GLU A 33 6.35 -11.49 10.13
CA GLU A 33 5.28 -12.06 10.94
C GLU A 33 3.94 -11.29 10.83
N THR A 34 3.64 -10.73 9.66
CA THR A 34 2.34 -10.09 9.41
C THR A 34 1.61 -10.78 8.26
N ASP A 35 0.27 -10.73 8.34
CA ASP A 35 -0.60 -11.09 7.24
C ASP A 35 -0.93 -9.80 6.47
N LEU A 36 -0.58 -9.76 5.19
CA LEU A 36 -0.79 -8.58 4.36
C LEU A 36 -2.21 -8.56 3.81
N VAL A 37 -2.85 -7.41 3.90
CA VAL A 37 -4.18 -7.18 3.32
C VAL A 37 -4.20 -5.87 2.54
N ALA A 38 -5.04 -5.78 1.53
CA ALA A 38 -5.17 -4.57 0.73
C ALA A 38 -6.52 -4.55 0.00
N PRO A 39 -6.98 -3.38 -0.45
CA PRO A 39 -8.12 -3.30 -1.36
C PRO A 39 -7.80 -3.97 -2.70
N HIS A 40 -8.83 -4.44 -3.40
CA HIS A 40 -8.72 -4.95 -4.78
C HIS A 40 -7.99 -3.97 -5.72
N LEU A 41 -8.03 -2.69 -5.41
CA LEU A 41 -7.37 -1.65 -6.19
C LEU A 41 -5.84 -1.75 -6.15
N MET A 42 -5.26 -2.28 -5.08
CA MET A 42 -3.82 -2.19 -4.84
C MET A 42 -2.97 -2.75 -5.99
N PRO A 43 -3.20 -3.97 -6.49
CA PRO A 43 -2.38 -4.50 -7.58
C PRO A 43 -2.46 -3.64 -8.85
N VAL A 44 -3.61 -3.05 -9.12
CA VAL A 44 -3.81 -2.17 -10.29
C VAL A 44 -2.99 -0.89 -10.13
N GLU A 45 -2.99 -0.32 -8.95
CA GLU A 45 -2.20 0.89 -8.68
C GLU A 45 -0.70 0.61 -8.80
N VAL A 46 -0.22 -0.52 -8.30
CA VAL A 46 1.20 -0.91 -8.46
C VAL A 46 1.52 -1.12 -9.94
N THR A 47 0.64 -1.80 -10.67
CA THR A 47 0.81 -2.01 -12.12
C THR A 47 0.90 -0.67 -12.86
N SER A 48 0.06 0.30 -12.47
CA SER A 48 0.11 1.65 -13.04
C SER A 48 1.42 2.37 -12.73
N ALA A 49 1.91 2.24 -11.50
CA ALA A 49 3.18 2.84 -11.09
C ALA A 49 4.36 2.23 -11.85
N LEU A 50 4.36 0.90 -12.06
CA LEU A 50 5.37 0.22 -12.85
C LEU A 50 5.37 0.66 -14.30
N ARG A 51 4.18 0.78 -14.90
CA ARG A 51 4.02 1.28 -16.26
C ARG A 51 4.61 2.68 -16.39
N ASN A 52 4.32 3.55 -15.43
CA ASN A 52 4.84 4.92 -15.44
C ASN A 52 6.37 4.94 -15.28
N ALA A 53 6.91 4.10 -14.42
CA ALA A 53 8.36 4.00 -14.21
C ALA A 53 9.06 3.52 -15.49
N GLU A 54 8.49 2.55 -16.19
CA GLU A 54 9.03 2.08 -17.46
C GLU A 54 8.99 3.18 -18.52
N ARG A 55 7.86 3.88 -18.65
CA ARG A 55 7.70 4.96 -19.62
C ARG A 55 8.64 6.13 -19.37
N ARG A 56 9.01 6.36 -18.11
CA ARG A 56 9.98 7.38 -17.72
C ARG A 56 11.41 6.87 -17.77
N GLU A 57 11.61 5.65 -18.22
CA GLU A 57 12.92 5.01 -18.31
C GLU A 57 13.64 4.92 -16.95
N LEU A 58 12.87 4.85 -15.86
CA LEU A 58 13.43 4.63 -14.52
C LEU A 58 13.76 3.16 -14.27
N VAL A 59 13.08 2.27 -15.00
CA VAL A 59 13.34 0.84 -15.00
C VAL A 59 13.28 0.34 -16.44
N THR A 60 13.98 -0.77 -16.71
CA THR A 60 13.91 -1.41 -18.03
C THR A 60 12.61 -2.20 -18.15
N PRO A 61 12.13 -2.50 -19.37
CA PRO A 61 10.98 -3.39 -19.57
C PRO A 61 11.14 -4.74 -18.87
N GLU A 62 12.35 -5.29 -18.87
CA GLU A 62 12.65 -6.57 -18.22
C GLU A 62 12.53 -6.47 -16.69
N GLN A 63 13.06 -5.39 -16.10
CA GLN A 63 12.91 -5.14 -14.66
C GLN A 63 11.45 -4.97 -14.27
N ALA A 64 10.70 -4.19 -15.05
CA ALA A 64 9.28 -3.98 -14.80
C ALA A 64 8.49 -5.29 -14.86
N ALA A 65 8.79 -6.14 -15.84
CA ALA A 65 8.13 -7.44 -15.98
C ALA A 65 8.40 -8.36 -14.80
N LEU A 66 9.66 -8.41 -14.33
CA LEU A 66 10.03 -9.24 -13.17
C LEU A 66 9.35 -8.73 -11.90
N THR A 67 9.31 -7.41 -11.71
CA THR A 67 8.64 -6.82 -10.55
C THR A 67 7.15 -7.10 -10.59
N HIS A 68 6.52 -7.05 -11.78
CA HIS A 68 5.10 -7.36 -11.93
C HIS A 68 4.81 -8.84 -11.60
N GLU A 69 5.71 -9.75 -11.97
CA GLU A 69 5.58 -11.15 -11.56
C GLU A 69 5.62 -11.29 -10.04
N ASP A 70 6.53 -10.58 -9.38
CA ASP A 70 6.63 -10.59 -7.92
C ASP A 70 5.34 -10.03 -7.27
N LEU A 71 4.76 -9.01 -7.88
CA LEU A 71 3.48 -8.46 -7.42
C LEU A 71 2.37 -9.50 -7.49
N VAL A 72 2.27 -10.21 -8.61
CA VAL A 72 1.23 -11.23 -8.79
C VAL A 72 1.40 -12.38 -7.81
N ASP A 73 2.65 -12.72 -7.48
CA ASP A 73 2.97 -13.80 -6.55
C ASP A 73 2.93 -13.37 -5.08
N LEU A 74 2.75 -12.07 -4.81
CA LEU A 74 2.72 -11.57 -3.44
C LEU A 74 1.50 -12.14 -2.69
N ASP A 75 1.75 -12.73 -1.52
CA ASP A 75 0.69 -13.29 -0.68
C ASP A 75 0.00 -12.14 0.07
N VAL A 76 -1.07 -11.63 -0.50
CA VAL A 76 -1.86 -10.55 0.06
C VAL A 76 -3.34 -10.86 -0.09
N GLU A 77 -4.11 -10.69 0.99
CA GLU A 77 -5.56 -10.85 0.95
C GLU A 77 -6.19 -9.57 0.44
N LEU A 78 -6.96 -9.66 -0.65
CA LEU A 78 -7.60 -8.50 -1.28
C LEU A 78 -9.06 -8.40 -0.87
N HIS A 79 -9.52 -7.18 -0.60
CA HIS A 79 -10.87 -6.90 -0.13
C HIS A 79 -11.67 -6.08 -1.14
N PRO A 80 -12.99 -6.37 -1.29
CA PRO A 80 -13.85 -5.63 -2.22
C PRO A 80 -14.23 -4.26 -1.68
N PHE A 81 -14.72 -3.39 -2.55
CA PHE A 81 -15.06 -2.01 -2.21
C PHE A 81 -16.36 -1.89 -1.38
N GLU A 82 -17.37 -2.69 -1.70
CA GLU A 82 -18.74 -2.46 -1.19
C GLU A 82 -18.83 -2.37 0.34
N PRO A 83 -18.16 -3.23 1.13
CA PRO A 83 -18.25 -3.12 2.60
C PRO A 83 -17.71 -1.81 3.14
N PHE A 84 -16.88 -1.10 2.38
CA PHE A 84 -16.19 0.11 2.81
C PHE A 84 -16.78 1.38 2.19
N ALA A 85 -17.76 1.23 1.29
CA ALA A 85 -18.28 2.33 0.48
C ALA A 85 -18.77 3.52 1.33
N SER A 86 -19.48 3.26 2.42
CA SER A 86 -20.00 4.34 3.28
C SER A 86 -18.89 5.13 3.95
N ARG A 87 -17.87 4.43 4.46
CA ARG A 87 -16.73 5.11 5.11
C ARG A 87 -15.91 5.90 4.09
N VAL A 88 -15.69 5.32 2.91
CA VAL A 88 -15.00 6.02 1.81
C VAL A 88 -15.73 7.32 1.46
N TRP A 89 -17.05 7.25 1.32
CA TRP A 89 -17.85 8.45 1.05
C TRP A 89 -17.75 9.48 2.16
N ALA A 90 -17.77 9.03 3.42
CA ALA A 90 -17.63 9.93 4.57
C ALA A 90 -16.29 10.67 4.59
N LEU A 91 -15.23 10.06 4.05
CA LEU A 91 -13.88 10.64 4.00
C LEU A 91 -13.63 11.52 2.77
N ARG A 92 -14.62 11.70 1.88
CA ARG A 92 -14.44 12.34 0.57
C ARG A 92 -13.87 13.75 0.60
N HIS A 93 -14.10 14.50 1.68
CA HIS A 93 -13.56 15.85 1.80
C HIS A 93 -12.14 15.89 2.37
N ALA A 94 -11.69 14.79 2.95
CA ALA A 94 -10.37 14.69 3.57
C ALA A 94 -9.32 14.09 2.61
N MET A 95 -9.75 13.19 1.72
CA MET A 95 -8.81 12.46 0.86
C MET A 95 -9.54 11.90 -0.37
N SER A 96 -8.76 11.41 -1.34
CA SER A 96 -9.32 10.75 -2.52
C SER A 96 -10.03 9.44 -2.13
N PRO A 97 -10.99 8.96 -2.94
CA PRO A 97 -11.62 7.66 -2.70
C PRO A 97 -10.60 6.52 -2.71
N TYR A 98 -9.53 6.64 -3.48
CA TYR A 98 -8.47 5.63 -3.52
C TYR A 98 -7.79 5.51 -2.16
N ASP A 99 -7.31 6.62 -1.60
CA ASP A 99 -6.69 6.64 -0.28
C ASP A 99 -7.70 6.25 0.82
N ALA A 100 -8.92 6.73 0.71
CA ALA A 100 -9.97 6.46 1.69
C ALA A 100 -10.29 4.96 1.79
N TRP A 101 -10.19 4.21 0.69
CA TRP A 101 -10.44 2.77 0.72
C TRP A 101 -9.39 2.04 1.56
N TYR A 102 -8.11 2.42 1.43
CA TYR A 102 -7.06 1.85 2.29
C TYR A 102 -7.30 2.18 3.76
N VAL A 103 -7.62 3.43 4.05
CA VAL A 103 -7.89 3.89 5.42
C VAL A 103 -9.11 3.15 6.00
N ALA A 104 -10.20 3.05 5.25
CA ALA A 104 -11.41 2.36 5.70
C ALA A 104 -11.15 0.89 6.01
N LEU A 105 -10.34 0.22 5.18
CA LEU A 105 -9.96 -1.18 5.42
C LEU A 105 -9.15 -1.31 6.70
N ALA A 106 -8.15 -0.45 6.89
CA ALA A 106 -7.32 -0.46 8.09
C ALA A 106 -8.14 -0.22 9.35
N GLU A 107 -9.07 0.74 9.30
CA GLU A 107 -9.98 1.01 10.42
C GLU A 107 -10.85 -0.20 10.75
N ARG A 108 -11.43 -0.83 9.73
CA ARG A 108 -12.32 -1.99 9.91
C ARG A 108 -11.59 -3.15 10.57
N LEU A 109 -10.35 -3.38 10.19
CA LEU A 109 -9.56 -4.50 10.70
C LEU A 109 -8.78 -4.16 11.97
N ASP A 110 -8.87 -2.92 12.43
CA ASP A 110 -8.07 -2.40 13.54
C ASP A 110 -6.58 -2.74 13.33
N ALA A 111 -6.11 -2.48 12.12
CA ALA A 111 -4.76 -2.78 11.69
C ALA A 111 -4.05 -1.49 11.23
N PRO A 112 -2.73 -1.41 11.37
CA PRO A 112 -2.00 -0.27 10.85
C PRO A 112 -1.97 -0.28 9.32
N LEU A 113 -1.85 0.90 8.74
CA LEU A 113 -1.68 1.10 7.30
C LEU A 113 -0.22 1.46 7.01
N ALA A 114 0.47 0.59 6.29
CA ALA A 114 1.83 0.84 5.87
C ALA A 114 1.83 1.67 4.57
N THR A 115 2.48 2.81 4.62
CA THR A 115 2.56 3.75 3.49
C THR A 115 3.85 4.54 3.58
N ILE A 116 4.29 5.11 2.47
CA ILE A 116 5.38 6.11 2.49
C ILE A 116 4.83 7.54 2.39
N ASP A 117 3.51 7.70 2.28
CA ASP A 117 2.87 9.02 2.16
C ASP A 117 2.63 9.64 3.54
N ARG A 118 3.57 10.47 3.98
CA ARG A 118 3.48 11.17 5.27
C ARG A 118 2.33 12.16 5.32
N ARG A 119 1.94 12.70 4.16
CA ARG A 119 0.81 13.62 4.08
C ARG A 119 -0.49 12.90 4.43
N LEU A 120 -0.67 11.69 3.91
CA LEU A 120 -1.83 10.87 4.24
C LEU A 120 -1.91 10.59 5.75
N ALA A 121 -0.78 10.25 6.36
CA ALA A 121 -0.70 9.96 7.79
C ALA A 121 -1.08 11.15 8.67
N ARG A 122 -0.98 12.38 8.15
CA ARG A 122 -1.33 13.61 8.89
C ARG A 122 -2.73 14.11 8.57
N THR A 123 -3.47 13.41 7.72
CA THR A 123 -4.82 13.83 7.35
C THR A 123 -5.78 13.62 8.52
N ALA A 124 -6.61 14.65 8.78
CA ALA A 124 -7.64 14.57 9.81
C ALA A 124 -8.70 13.50 9.46
N ASP A 125 -9.48 13.12 10.48
CA ASP A 125 -10.62 12.20 10.38
C ASP A 125 -10.25 10.72 10.18
N THR A 126 -8.97 10.37 10.07
CA THR A 126 -8.56 8.97 10.04
C THR A 126 -8.53 8.39 11.47
N ARG A 127 -8.87 7.11 11.59
CA ARG A 127 -8.93 6.40 12.88
C ARG A 127 -7.97 5.21 12.94
N CYS A 128 -7.15 5.03 11.91
CA CYS A 128 -6.14 3.96 11.91
C CYS A 128 -4.77 4.53 12.25
N GLU A 129 -3.89 3.64 12.68
CA GLU A 129 -2.48 3.97 12.85
C GLU A 129 -1.75 3.83 11.52
N PHE A 130 -0.65 4.55 11.36
CA PHE A 130 0.17 4.50 10.15
C PHE A 130 1.55 3.97 10.47
N THR A 131 2.07 3.12 9.60
CA THR A 131 3.45 2.65 9.65
C THR A 131 4.21 3.34 8.51
N LEU A 132 5.16 4.19 8.90
CA LEU A 132 5.90 5.05 7.97
C LEU A 132 7.38 4.68 7.97
N PRO A 133 8.10 4.95 6.85
CA PRO A 133 9.54 4.72 6.82
C PRO A 133 10.28 5.67 7.76
N PRO A 134 11.51 5.31 8.19
CA PRO A 134 12.35 6.22 8.96
C PRO A 134 12.68 7.48 8.15
N GLU A 135 12.87 8.58 8.83
CA GLU A 135 13.26 9.86 8.23
C GLU A 135 14.71 9.87 7.78
#